data_65dc6153fd31f4f3901790f355f8f1a5
#
_entry.id   65dc6153fd31f4f3901790f355f8f1a5
#
_cell.length_a   1.000
_cell.length_b   1.000
_cell.length_c   1.000
_cell.angle_alpha   90.00
_cell.angle_beta   90.00
_cell.angle_gamma   90.00
#
_symmetry.space_group_name_H-M   'P 1'
#
loop_
_entity.id
_entity.type
_entity.pdbx_description
1 polymer ?
#
loop_
_entity_poly.entity_id
_entity_poly.type
_entity_poly.pdbx_seq_one_letter_code
_entity_poly.pdbx_strand_id
1 'polypeptide(L)'
;MKRFTLIKKASPVNYALESTRTLDNGVVLRLIHCGDTLTVTAAYEKQLESFTDLRSVEEAAYIEDYLTRKYSGVDAADLYLLTA
;
A
#
# COMPACT_ATOMS: atom_id res chain seq x y z
N MET A 1 -3.65 12.78 -4.58
CA MET A 1 -4.41 12.79 -3.33
C MET A 1 -4.85 11.40 -2.95
N LYS A 2 -4.72 11.09 -1.70
CA LYS A 2 -5.08 9.76 -1.22
C LYS A 2 -6.56 9.64 -0.97
N ARG A 3 -7.07 8.46 -1.27
CA ARG A 3 -8.46 8.14 -1.02
C ARG A 3 -8.55 6.87 -0.25
N PHE A 4 -9.45 6.86 0.69
CA PHE A 4 -9.76 5.64 1.43
C PHE A 4 -11.14 5.19 1.02
N THR A 5 -11.23 3.93 0.65
CA THR A 5 -12.51 3.32 0.30
C THR A 5 -12.93 2.45 1.46
N LEU A 6 -14.10 2.73 2.01
CA LEU A 6 -14.63 1.93 3.10
C LEU A 6 -15.25 0.68 2.54
N ILE A 7 -14.70 -0.46 2.92
CA ILE A 7 -15.18 -1.76 2.48
C ILE A 7 -15.84 -2.45 3.65
N LYS A 8 -17.14 -2.69 3.51
CA LYS A 8 -17.88 -3.35 4.55
C LYS A 8 -17.89 -4.84 4.29
N LYS A 9 -17.37 -5.60 5.22
CA LYS A 9 -17.36 -7.05 5.12
C LYS A 9 -18.72 -7.62 5.49
N ALA A 10 -18.92 -8.89 5.17
CA ALA A 10 -20.14 -9.56 5.56
C ALA A 10 -20.33 -9.57 7.08
N SER A 11 -19.25 -9.71 7.81
CA SER A 11 -19.31 -9.62 9.25
C SER A 11 -19.44 -8.15 9.66
N PRO A 12 -20.41 -7.84 10.53
CA PRO A 12 -20.64 -6.45 10.93
C PRO A 12 -19.50 -5.84 11.72
N VAL A 13 -18.62 -6.65 12.29
CA VAL A 13 -17.51 -6.10 13.07
C VAL A 13 -16.29 -5.85 12.22
N ASN A 14 -16.29 -6.34 10.99
CA ASN A 14 -15.11 -6.21 10.14
C ASN A 14 -15.40 -5.30 8.97
N TYR A 15 -14.77 -4.18 8.97
CA TYR A 15 -14.69 -3.36 7.78
C TYR A 15 -13.31 -2.73 7.75
N ALA A 16 -12.90 -2.37 6.58
CA ALA A 16 -11.58 -1.83 6.36
C ALA A 16 -11.66 -0.63 5.44
N LEU A 17 -10.77 0.30 5.68
CA LEU A 17 -10.49 1.35 4.72
C LEU A 17 -9.35 0.84 3.84
N GLU A 18 -9.56 0.91 2.56
CA GLU A 18 -8.52 0.47 1.64
C GLU A 18 -8.35 1.49 0.54
N SER A 19 -7.10 1.78 0.22
CA SER A 19 -6.76 2.66 -0.87
C SER A 19 -5.70 1.96 -1.69
N THR A 20 -5.88 1.96 -3.00
CA THR A 20 -4.95 1.31 -3.91
C THR A 20 -4.55 2.32 -4.97
N ARG A 21 -3.25 2.39 -5.24
CA ARG A 21 -2.73 3.25 -6.28
C ARG A 21 -1.68 2.48 -7.06
N THR A 22 -1.76 2.58 -8.38
CA THR A 22 -0.80 1.92 -9.26
C THR A 22 0.10 2.98 -9.88
N LEU A 23 1.40 2.76 -9.74
CA LEU A 23 2.40 3.63 -10.35
C LEU A 23 2.50 3.30 -11.84
N ASP A 24 3.12 4.21 -12.60
CA ASP A 24 3.23 4.06 -14.05
C ASP A 24 3.96 2.79 -14.47
N ASN A 25 4.87 2.32 -13.62
CA ASN A 25 5.65 1.11 -13.93
C ASN A 25 4.97 -0.18 -13.46
N GLY A 26 3.76 -0.08 -12.91
CA GLY A 26 3.01 -1.25 -12.48
C GLY A 26 3.11 -1.59 -11.01
N VAL A 27 3.93 -0.86 -10.25
CA VAL A 27 3.99 -1.06 -8.80
C VAL A 27 2.66 -0.64 -8.20
N VAL A 28 2.10 -1.48 -7.34
CA VAL A 28 0.83 -1.22 -6.68
C VAL A 28 1.11 -0.90 -5.21
N LEU A 29 0.61 0.23 -4.78
CA LEU A 29 0.68 0.64 -3.38
C LEU A 29 -0.69 0.48 -2.76
N ARG A 30 -0.76 -0.21 -1.63
CA ARG A 30 -2.03 -0.43 -0.94
C ARG A 30 -1.93 0.06 0.49
N LEU A 31 -2.94 0.78 0.91
CA LEU A 31 -3.10 1.19 2.30
C LEU A 31 -4.34 0.48 2.83
N ILE A 32 -4.17 -0.24 3.92
CA ILE A 32 -5.26 -0.99 4.52
C ILE A 32 -5.38 -0.56 5.97
N HIS A 33 -6.58 -0.16 6.36
CA HIS A 33 -6.88 0.20 7.73
C HIS A 33 -7.87 -0.82 8.27
N CYS A 34 -7.43 -1.60 9.21
CA CYS A 34 -8.27 -2.62 9.83
C CYS A 34 -8.10 -2.54 11.34
N GLY A 35 -9.20 -2.27 12.05
CA GLY A 35 -9.13 -2.07 13.49
C GLY A 35 -8.32 -0.83 13.83
N ASP A 36 -7.35 -0.99 14.70
CA ASP A 36 -6.56 0.12 15.21
C ASP A 36 -5.24 0.32 14.45
N THR A 37 -4.98 -0.50 13.44
CA THR A 37 -3.69 -0.45 12.78
C THR A 37 -3.84 -0.19 11.30
N LEU A 38 -2.76 0.35 10.74
CA LEU A 38 -2.66 0.62 9.32
C LEU A 38 -1.49 -0.18 8.76
N THR A 39 -1.66 -0.63 7.54
CA THR A 39 -0.62 -1.35 6.81
C THR A 39 -0.49 -0.72 5.43
N VAL A 40 0.76 -0.47 5.03
CA VAL A 40 1.05 0.03 3.68
C VAL A 40 1.96 -0.98 3.02
N THR A 41 1.58 -1.41 1.82
CA THR A 41 2.38 -2.38 1.06
C THR A 41 2.69 -1.85 -0.32
N ALA A 42 3.82 -2.29 -0.83
CA ALA A 42 4.19 -2.08 -2.23
C ALA A 42 4.41 -3.46 -2.84
N ALA A 43 3.88 -3.66 -4.05
CA ALA A 43 3.98 -4.94 -4.72
C ALA A 43 4.12 -4.74 -6.23
N TYR A 44 4.87 -5.66 -6.83
CA TYR A 44 4.96 -5.77 -8.28
C TYR A 44 4.89 -7.27 -8.57
N GLU A 45 3.65 -7.77 -8.78
CA GLU A 45 3.32 -9.19 -8.85
C GLU A 45 3.53 -9.89 -7.51
N LYS A 46 4.64 -9.64 -6.85
CA LYS A 46 4.90 -10.12 -5.50
C LYS A 46 5.16 -8.95 -4.59
N GLN A 47 5.02 -9.16 -3.31
CA GLN A 47 5.24 -8.10 -2.34
C GLN A 47 6.70 -7.65 -2.35
N LEU A 48 6.91 -6.36 -2.45
CA LEU A 48 8.23 -5.75 -2.37
C LEU A 48 8.55 -5.33 -0.94
N GLU A 49 7.64 -4.58 -0.34
CA GLU A 49 7.80 -4.10 1.02
C GLU A 49 6.44 -4.00 1.69
N SER A 50 6.45 -4.15 3.03
CA SER A 50 5.24 -4.01 3.81
C SER A 50 5.60 -3.33 5.14
N PHE A 51 4.79 -2.36 5.53
CA PHE A 51 4.93 -1.65 6.80
C PHE A 51 3.64 -1.84 7.56
N THR A 52 3.71 -2.48 8.71
CA THR A 52 2.54 -2.80 9.52
C THR A 52 2.58 -2.05 10.83
N ASP A 53 1.48 -2.15 11.58
CA ASP A 53 1.36 -1.55 12.91
C ASP A 53 1.55 -0.03 12.91
N LEU A 54 1.23 0.60 11.80
CA LEU A 54 1.23 2.05 11.72
C LEU A 54 0.06 2.58 12.56
N ARG A 55 0.29 3.70 13.23
CA ARG A 55 -0.64 4.18 14.24
C ARG A 55 -1.48 5.36 13.81
N SER A 56 -1.13 6.01 12.72
CA SER A 56 -1.87 7.19 12.29
C SER A 56 -1.92 7.25 10.77
N VAL A 57 -2.91 7.99 10.28
CA VAL A 57 -3.04 8.22 8.84
C VAL A 57 -1.84 9.01 8.34
N GLU A 58 -1.33 9.93 9.15
CA GLU A 58 -0.16 10.72 8.77
C GLU A 58 1.08 9.85 8.60
N GLU A 59 1.26 8.90 9.51
CA GLU A 59 2.38 7.97 9.41
C GLU A 59 2.25 7.10 8.15
N ALA A 60 1.05 6.59 7.92
CA ALA A 60 0.79 5.78 6.73
C ALA A 60 1.02 6.59 5.45
N ALA A 61 0.60 7.85 5.45
CA ALA A 61 0.80 8.71 4.29
C ALA A 61 2.28 8.98 4.04
N TYR A 62 3.05 9.14 5.10
CA TYR A 62 4.49 9.32 4.99
C TYR A 62 5.13 8.08 4.35
N ILE A 63 4.74 6.90 4.81
CA ILE A 63 5.27 5.64 4.28
C ILE A 63 4.87 5.48 2.81
N GLU A 64 3.62 5.80 2.48
CA GLU A 64 3.17 5.69 1.09
C GLU A 64 3.97 6.63 0.18
N ASP A 65 4.24 7.82 0.66
CA ASP A 65 5.03 8.79 -0.09
C ASP A 65 6.48 8.28 -0.27
N TYR A 66 7.04 7.71 0.78
CA TYR A 66 8.36 7.12 0.73
C TYR A 66 8.43 6.01 -0.31
N LEU A 67 7.43 5.10 -0.31
CA LEU A 67 7.40 4.01 -1.27
C LEU A 67 7.20 4.52 -2.70
N THR A 68 6.39 5.56 -2.85
CA THR A 68 6.19 6.17 -4.15
C THR A 68 7.50 6.67 -4.72
N ARG A 69 8.28 7.37 -3.91
CA ARG A 69 9.56 7.90 -4.35
C ARG A 69 10.55 6.79 -4.63
N LYS A 70 10.54 5.76 -3.81
CA LYS A 70 11.49 4.66 -3.93
C LYS A 70 11.29 3.86 -5.22
N TYR A 71 10.04 3.61 -5.57
CA TYR A 71 9.74 2.72 -6.69
C TYR A 71 9.30 3.44 -7.96
N SER A 72 9.01 4.71 -7.89
CA SER A 72 8.62 5.47 -9.06
C SER A 72 9.81 5.56 -10.02
N GLY A 73 9.58 5.25 -11.28
CA GLY A 73 10.64 5.34 -12.28
C GLY A 73 11.58 4.15 -12.33
N VAL A 74 11.38 3.15 -11.47
CA VAL A 74 12.20 1.94 -11.55
C VAL A 74 11.72 1.10 -12.73
N ASP A 75 12.66 0.62 -13.55
CA ASP A 75 12.33 -0.17 -14.73
C ASP A 75 11.71 -1.51 -14.34
N ALA A 76 10.82 -2.01 -15.20
CA ALA A 76 10.16 -3.30 -14.96
C ALA A 76 11.17 -4.43 -14.79
N ALA A 77 12.29 -4.39 -15.52
CA ALA A 77 13.32 -5.41 -15.40
C ALA A 77 13.93 -5.39 -14.00
N ASP A 78 14.18 -4.21 -13.45
CA ASP A 78 14.73 -4.09 -12.10
C ASP A 78 13.72 -4.52 -11.05
N LEU A 79 12.44 -4.18 -11.26
CA LEU A 79 11.38 -4.61 -10.36
C LEU A 79 11.27 -6.12 -10.34
N TYR A 80 11.39 -6.74 -11.50
CA TYR A 80 11.34 -8.19 -11.60
C TYR A 80 12.46 -8.83 -10.78
N LEU A 81 13.65 -8.26 -10.85
CA LEU A 81 14.79 -8.75 -10.07
C LEU A 81 14.56 -8.61 -8.57
N LEU A 82 13.89 -7.54 -8.15
CA LEU A 82 13.60 -7.33 -6.73
C LEU A 82 12.60 -8.35 -6.20
N THR A 83 11.75 -8.90 -7.06
CA THR A 83 10.74 -9.87 -6.65
C THR A 83 11.15 -11.31 -6.91
N ALA A 84 12.28 -11.52 -7.50
CA ALA A 84 12.73 -12.85 -7.88
C ALA A 84 13.13 -13.72 -6.67
#